data_bd3abe2266cbf1679fd89aca74cdbc79
#
_entry.id   bd3abe2266cbf1679fd89aca74cdbc79
#
_cell.length_a   1.000
_cell.length_b   1.000
_cell.length_c   1.000
_cell.angle_alpha   90.00
_cell.angle_beta   90.00
_cell.angle_gamma   90.00
#
_symmetry.space_group_name_H-M   'P 1'
#
loop_
_entity.id
_entity.type
_entity.pdbx_description
1 polymer ?
#
loop_
_entity_poly.entity_id
_entity_poly.type
_entity_poly.pdbx_seq_one_letter_code
_entity_poly.pdbx_strand_id
1 'polypeptide(L)'
;MDSTFLDIASIFLICIVFILAAFYAPIVNRYMDKNEVSGTTKWGSIISESLNIAMVILWIFVYDSAFATPVLVLAACSAIANIVFAFIHYREKLYTRAAVMLIEALCLITGIVLILTW
;
A
#
# COMPACT_ATOMS: atom_id res chain seq x y z
N MET A 1 18.22 -4.63 -19.65
CA MET A 1 17.54 -3.36 -19.36
C MET A 1 18.31 -2.65 -18.28
N ASP A 2 18.31 -1.34 -18.31
CA ASP A 2 19.16 -0.63 -17.36
C ASP A 2 18.42 -0.34 -16.04
N SER A 3 19.19 -0.02 -15.01
CA SER A 3 18.68 0.29 -13.69
C SER A 3 17.88 1.59 -13.66
N THR A 4 18.02 2.45 -14.66
CA THR A 4 17.31 3.72 -14.75
C THR A 4 15.80 3.49 -14.89
N PHE A 5 15.40 2.53 -15.73
CA PHE A 5 13.98 2.19 -15.86
C PHE A 5 13.41 1.68 -14.52
N LEU A 6 14.15 0.80 -13.84
CA LEU A 6 13.73 0.28 -12.54
C LEU A 6 13.58 1.41 -11.51
N ASP A 7 14.53 2.34 -11.47
CA ASP A 7 14.49 3.48 -10.56
C ASP A 7 13.26 4.36 -10.81
N ILE A 8 12.97 4.69 -12.08
CA ILE A 8 11.83 5.51 -12.45
C ILE A 8 10.52 4.80 -12.10
N ALA A 9 10.41 3.52 -12.43
CA ALA A 9 9.21 2.74 -12.12
C ALA A 9 8.98 2.64 -10.62
N SER A 10 10.03 2.39 -9.84
CA SER A 10 9.95 2.30 -8.38
C SER A 10 9.50 3.62 -7.77
N ILE A 11 10.07 4.74 -8.20
CA ILE A 11 9.69 6.07 -7.72
C ILE A 11 8.22 6.34 -8.03
N PHE A 12 7.77 6.00 -9.23
CA PHE A 12 6.38 6.20 -9.64
C PHE A 12 5.42 5.41 -8.75
N LEU A 13 5.71 4.12 -8.52
CA LEU A 13 4.88 3.26 -7.68
C LEU A 13 4.84 3.74 -6.23
N ILE A 14 5.99 4.13 -5.70
CA ILE A 14 6.09 4.66 -4.33
C ILE A 14 5.27 5.94 -4.19
N CYS A 15 5.32 6.84 -5.17
CA CYS A 15 4.56 8.08 -5.14
C CYS A 15 3.06 7.81 -5.12
N ILE A 16 2.58 6.85 -5.94
CA ILE A 16 1.16 6.48 -5.95
C ILE A 16 0.74 5.97 -4.58
N VAL A 17 1.48 5.02 -4.01
CA VAL A 17 1.15 4.43 -2.71
C VAL A 17 1.19 5.50 -1.62
N PHE A 18 2.19 6.37 -1.62
CA PHE A 18 2.34 7.43 -0.63
C PHE A 18 1.17 8.41 -0.69
N ILE A 19 0.79 8.86 -1.89
CA ILE A 19 -0.32 9.80 -2.05
C ILE A 19 -1.62 9.17 -1.53
N LEU A 20 -1.90 7.92 -1.89
CA LEU A 20 -3.11 7.25 -1.44
C LEU A 20 -3.11 7.03 0.07
N ALA A 21 -1.98 6.63 0.64
CA ALA A 21 -1.90 6.34 2.07
C ALA A 21 -1.87 7.60 2.94
N ALA A 22 -1.16 8.64 2.52
CA ALA A 22 -0.96 9.82 3.35
C ALA A 22 -2.05 10.87 3.18
N PHE A 23 -2.65 10.98 2.01
CA PHE A 23 -3.61 12.05 1.70
C PHE A 23 -5.04 11.53 1.56
N TYR A 24 -5.25 10.45 0.83
CA TYR A 24 -6.59 9.93 0.61
C TYR A 24 -7.15 9.20 1.84
N ALA A 25 -6.36 8.34 2.46
CA ALA A 25 -6.84 7.50 3.55
C ALA A 25 -7.33 8.30 4.78
N PRO A 26 -6.64 9.38 5.22
CA PRO A 26 -7.15 10.16 6.35
C PRO A 26 -8.54 10.76 6.08
N ILE A 27 -8.81 11.19 4.85
CA ILE A 27 -10.12 11.74 4.47
C ILE A 27 -11.19 10.67 4.59
N VAL A 28 -10.91 9.48 4.08
CA VAL A 28 -11.85 8.36 4.14
C VAL A 28 -12.05 7.89 5.57
N ASN A 29 -11.00 7.88 6.40
CA ASN A 29 -11.12 7.49 7.79
C ASN A 29 -12.04 8.45 8.56
N ARG A 30 -11.99 9.75 8.27
CA ARG A 30 -12.93 10.71 8.84
C ARG A 30 -14.35 10.45 8.40
N TYR A 31 -14.55 10.09 7.14
CA TYR A 31 -15.86 9.73 6.62
C TYR A 31 -16.41 8.49 7.36
N MET A 32 -15.56 7.49 7.59
CA MET A 32 -15.96 6.29 8.32
C MET A 32 -16.35 6.60 9.76
N ASP A 33 -15.65 7.53 10.42
CA ASP A 33 -16.02 7.96 11.78
C ASP A 33 -17.43 8.56 11.83
N LYS A 34 -17.76 9.40 10.84
CA LYS A 34 -19.05 10.07 10.79
C LYS A 34 -20.20 9.11 10.48
N ASN A 35 -19.94 8.03 9.74
CA ASN A 35 -20.97 7.12 9.25
C ASN A 35 -21.05 5.81 10.03
N GLU A 36 -20.44 5.77 11.22
CA GLU A 36 -20.51 4.64 12.14
C GLU A 36 -20.17 3.28 11.50
N VAL A 37 -19.13 3.28 10.66
CA VAL A 37 -18.61 2.06 10.05
C VAL A 37 -18.02 1.17 11.15
N SER A 38 -18.09 -0.16 10.96
CA SER A 38 -17.61 -1.10 11.98
C SER A 38 -16.16 -0.82 12.38
N GLY A 39 -15.85 -1.03 13.66
CA GLY A 39 -14.52 -0.81 14.20
C GLY A 39 -13.45 -1.64 13.48
N THR A 40 -13.78 -2.89 13.13
CA THR A 40 -12.85 -3.76 12.40
C THR A 40 -12.48 -3.16 11.05
N THR A 41 -13.46 -2.64 10.30
CA THR A 41 -13.24 -2.04 9.00
C THR A 41 -12.37 -0.77 9.11
N LYS A 42 -12.69 0.08 10.09
CA LYS A 42 -11.92 1.32 10.33
C LYS A 42 -10.49 1.01 10.73
N TRP A 43 -10.28 0.11 11.69
CA TRP A 43 -8.94 -0.26 12.14
C TRP A 43 -8.17 -0.97 11.03
N GLY A 44 -8.85 -1.77 10.21
CA GLY A 44 -8.23 -2.39 9.04
C GLY A 44 -7.69 -1.36 8.07
N SER A 45 -8.43 -0.29 7.83
CA SER A 45 -7.95 0.82 6.99
C SER A 45 -6.72 1.47 7.58
N ILE A 46 -6.72 1.78 8.88
CA ILE A 46 -5.60 2.42 9.57
C ILE A 46 -4.36 1.52 9.54
N ILE A 47 -4.51 0.24 9.85
CA ILE A 47 -3.39 -0.71 9.86
C ILE A 47 -2.80 -0.85 8.46
N SER A 48 -3.63 -1.04 7.45
CA SER A 48 -3.20 -1.21 6.07
C SER A 48 -2.42 0.01 5.58
N GLU A 49 -2.92 1.22 5.85
CA GLU A 49 -2.25 2.44 5.41
C GLU A 49 -0.97 2.71 6.20
N SER A 50 -0.94 2.34 7.48
CA SER A 50 0.29 2.44 8.28
C SER A 50 1.39 1.55 7.72
N LEU A 51 1.03 0.32 7.31
CA LEU A 51 1.97 -0.59 6.66
C LEU A 51 2.48 -0.01 5.32
N ASN A 52 1.59 0.59 4.54
CA ASN A 52 1.96 1.20 3.27
C ASN A 52 2.96 2.35 3.47
N ILE A 53 2.71 3.21 4.44
CA ILE A 53 3.62 4.33 4.76
C ILE A 53 4.97 3.81 5.25
N ALA A 54 4.97 2.82 6.14
CA ALA A 54 6.20 2.20 6.62
C ALA A 54 6.99 1.59 5.46
N MET A 55 6.30 0.93 4.54
CA MET A 55 6.90 0.33 3.36
C MET A 55 7.58 1.38 2.47
N VAL A 56 6.90 2.50 2.24
CA VAL A 56 7.45 3.59 1.42
C VAL A 56 8.71 4.16 2.07
N ILE A 57 8.69 4.41 3.37
CA ILE A 57 9.82 4.95 4.11
C ILE A 57 11.03 4.00 4.02
N LEU A 58 10.81 2.72 4.28
CA LEU A 58 11.87 1.72 4.21
C LEU A 58 12.43 1.59 2.80
N TRP A 59 11.58 1.63 1.78
CA TRP A 59 12.01 1.54 0.39
C TRP A 59 12.96 2.68 0.04
N ILE A 60 12.62 3.90 0.43
CA ILE A 60 13.46 5.08 0.15
C ILE A 60 14.85 4.93 0.79
N PHE A 61 14.90 4.43 2.04
CA PHE A 61 16.16 4.37 2.79
C PHE A 61 17.02 3.16 2.48
N VAL A 62 16.45 2.03 2.04
CA VAL A 62 17.19 0.78 1.90
C VAL A 62 17.13 0.17 0.49
N TYR A 63 16.64 0.92 -0.48
CA TYR A 63 16.40 0.43 -1.84
C TYR A 63 17.64 -0.20 -2.47
N ASP A 64 18.80 0.43 -2.34
CA ASP A 64 20.06 -0.03 -2.94
C ASP A 64 20.95 -0.79 -1.96
N SER A 65 20.42 -1.29 -0.86
CA SER A 65 21.22 -1.90 0.19
C SER A 65 21.06 -3.43 0.20
N ALA A 66 21.92 -4.08 1.00
CA ALA A 66 21.79 -5.52 1.27
C ALA A 66 20.51 -5.86 2.06
N PHE A 67 19.75 -4.85 2.51
CA PHE A 67 18.53 -5.03 3.27
C PHE A 67 17.27 -5.03 2.40
N ALA A 68 17.42 -5.27 1.09
CA ALA A 68 16.26 -5.34 0.18
C ALA A 68 15.30 -6.47 0.55
N THR A 69 15.80 -7.60 1.08
CA THR A 69 14.94 -8.73 1.45
C THR A 69 13.90 -8.38 2.52
N PRO A 70 14.25 -7.71 3.65
CA PRO A 70 13.25 -7.25 4.60
C PRO A 70 12.20 -6.32 3.99
N VAL A 71 12.62 -5.43 3.08
CA VAL A 71 11.71 -4.53 2.38
C VAL A 71 10.73 -5.31 1.51
N LEU A 72 11.21 -6.34 0.79
CA LEU A 72 10.35 -7.19 -0.02
C LEU A 72 9.34 -7.97 0.84
N VAL A 73 9.77 -8.48 1.99
CA VAL A 73 8.88 -9.17 2.91
C VAL A 73 7.80 -8.22 3.43
N LEU A 74 8.18 -7.01 3.84
CA LEU A 74 7.22 -6.03 4.30
C LEU A 74 6.25 -5.62 3.19
N ALA A 75 6.74 -5.47 1.97
CA ALA A 75 5.90 -5.16 0.82
C ALA A 75 4.88 -6.27 0.56
N ALA A 76 5.28 -7.53 0.66
CA ALA A 76 4.38 -8.66 0.51
C ALA A 76 3.32 -8.67 1.60
N CYS A 77 3.70 -8.43 2.85
CA CYS A 77 2.76 -8.34 3.97
C CYS A 77 1.77 -7.20 3.78
N SER A 78 2.25 -6.04 3.33
CA SER A 78 1.39 -4.89 3.06
C SER A 78 0.40 -5.19 1.93
N ALA A 79 0.86 -5.85 0.85
CA ALA A 79 -0.01 -6.21 -0.26
C ALA A 79 -1.11 -7.18 0.20
N ILE A 80 -0.75 -8.18 1.00
CA ILE A 80 -1.72 -9.12 1.54
C ILE A 80 -2.74 -8.40 2.43
N ALA A 81 -2.28 -7.53 3.32
CA ALA A 81 -3.15 -6.75 4.20
C ALA A 81 -4.12 -5.89 3.38
N ASN A 82 -3.62 -5.21 2.34
CA ASN A 82 -4.46 -4.40 1.47
C ASN A 82 -5.55 -5.24 0.79
N ILE A 83 -5.22 -6.43 0.31
CA ILE A 83 -6.19 -7.32 -0.33
C ILE A 83 -7.26 -7.78 0.66
N VAL A 84 -6.84 -8.23 1.86
CA VAL A 84 -7.76 -8.71 2.88
C VAL A 84 -8.71 -7.60 3.34
N PHE A 85 -8.17 -6.42 3.65
CA PHE A 85 -9.00 -5.31 4.11
C PHE A 85 -9.82 -4.70 2.98
N ALA A 86 -9.37 -4.79 1.72
CA ALA A 86 -10.18 -4.41 0.57
C ALA A 86 -11.45 -5.26 0.50
N PHE A 87 -11.32 -6.57 0.73
CA PHE A 87 -12.46 -7.47 0.76
C PHE A 87 -13.42 -7.11 1.90
N ILE A 88 -12.89 -6.79 3.08
CA ILE A 88 -13.71 -6.39 4.22
C ILE A 88 -14.46 -5.09 3.91
N HIS A 89 -13.77 -4.10 3.32
CA HIS A 89 -14.41 -2.84 2.92
C HIS A 89 -15.47 -3.06 1.85
N TYR A 90 -15.23 -3.97 0.91
CA TYR A 90 -16.21 -4.32 -0.12
C TYR A 90 -17.49 -4.89 0.52
N ARG A 91 -17.36 -5.73 1.53
CA ARG A 91 -18.52 -6.30 2.25
C ARG A 91 -19.30 -5.23 2.99
N GLU A 92 -18.64 -4.17 3.44
CA GLU A 92 -19.30 -3.02 4.09
C GLU A 92 -19.81 -2.00 3.07
N LYS A 93 -19.79 -2.34 1.78
CA LYS A 93 -20.25 -1.49 0.67
C LYS A 93 -19.41 -0.21 0.49
N LEU A 94 -18.18 -0.20 0.97
CA LEU A 94 -17.22 0.90 0.78
C LEU A 94 -16.40 0.64 -0.48
N TYR A 95 -17.07 0.68 -1.64
CA TYR A 95 -16.49 0.21 -2.90
C TYR A 95 -15.28 1.04 -3.34
N THR A 96 -15.38 2.37 -3.22
CA THR A 96 -14.27 3.25 -3.60
C THR A 96 -13.04 2.97 -2.76
N ARG A 97 -13.21 2.81 -1.46
CA ARG A 97 -12.09 2.52 -0.56
C ARG A 97 -11.49 1.15 -0.87
N ALA A 98 -12.34 0.16 -1.13
CA ALA A 98 -11.87 -1.18 -1.52
C ALA A 98 -11.07 -1.13 -2.82
N ALA A 99 -11.53 -0.37 -3.81
CA ALA A 99 -10.82 -0.20 -5.08
C ALA A 99 -9.45 0.46 -4.86
N VAL A 100 -9.36 1.48 -4.03
CA VAL A 100 -8.08 2.15 -3.72
C VAL A 100 -7.12 1.18 -3.06
N MET A 101 -7.58 0.37 -2.11
CA MET A 101 -6.74 -0.64 -1.46
C MET A 101 -6.21 -1.67 -2.44
N LEU A 102 -7.03 -2.08 -3.41
CA LEU A 102 -6.59 -3.00 -4.47
C LEU A 102 -5.56 -2.35 -5.38
N ILE A 103 -5.71 -1.06 -5.70
CA ILE A 103 -4.72 -0.32 -6.48
C ILE A 103 -3.38 -0.27 -5.72
N GLU A 104 -3.40 0.01 -4.43
CA GLU A 104 -2.20 0.01 -3.60
C GLU A 104 -1.54 -1.38 -3.59
N ALA A 105 -2.33 -2.44 -3.45
CA ALA A 105 -1.82 -3.81 -3.49
C ALA A 105 -1.18 -4.13 -4.84
N LEU A 106 -1.81 -3.73 -5.94
CA LEU A 106 -1.25 -3.93 -7.28
C LEU A 106 0.07 -3.18 -7.47
N CYS A 107 0.18 -1.96 -6.96
CA CYS A 107 1.42 -1.20 -7.01
C CYS A 107 2.53 -1.92 -6.25
N LEU A 108 2.24 -2.42 -5.05
CA LEU A 108 3.22 -3.15 -4.25
C LEU A 108 3.65 -4.45 -4.92
N ILE A 109 2.71 -5.21 -5.46
CA ILE A 109 2.99 -6.47 -6.16
C ILE A 109 3.85 -6.20 -7.40
N THR A 110 3.50 -5.17 -8.17
CA THR A 110 4.27 -4.78 -9.35
C THR A 110 5.69 -4.42 -8.98
N GLY A 111 5.88 -3.66 -7.91
CA GLY A 111 7.21 -3.31 -7.41
C GLY A 111 8.02 -4.54 -7.01
N ILE A 112 7.41 -5.49 -6.31
CA ILE A 112 8.06 -6.74 -5.92
C ILE A 112 8.49 -7.52 -7.17
N VAL A 113 7.59 -7.69 -8.13
CA VAL A 113 7.88 -8.43 -9.36
C VAL A 113 9.02 -7.76 -10.13
N LEU A 114 9.01 -6.44 -10.26
CA LEU A 114 10.08 -5.71 -10.93
C LEU A 114 11.43 -5.95 -10.28
N ILE A 115 11.51 -5.92 -8.96
CA ILE A 115 12.76 -6.15 -8.23
C ILE A 115 13.24 -7.59 -8.43
N LEU A 116 12.34 -8.57 -8.31
CA LEU A 116 12.72 -9.98 -8.40
C LEU A 116 13.10 -10.42 -9.82
N THR A 117 12.52 -9.78 -10.85
CA THR A 117 12.78 -10.15 -12.24
C THR A 117 13.83 -9.26 -12.90
N TRP A 118 14.27 -8.20 -12.27
CA TRP A 118 15.25 -7.26 -12.80
C TRP A 118 16.66 -7.61 -12.33
#